data_408f62f7125d6b70a3f8a2af20ace32b
#
_entry.id   408f62f7125d6b70a3f8a2af20ace32b
#
_cell.length_a   1.000
_cell.length_b   1.000
_cell.length_c   1.000
_cell.angle_alpha   90.00
_cell.angle_beta   90.00
_cell.angle_gamma   90.00
#
_symmetry.space_group_name_H-M   'P 1'
#
loop_
_entity.id
_entity.type
_entity.pdbx_description
1 polymer ?
#
loop_
_entity_poly.entity_id
_entity_poly.type
_entity_poly.pdbx_seq_one_letter_code
_entity_poly.pdbx_strand_id
1 'polypeptide(L)'
;MATIINQFEEKVIKNNSLPVEWQSESALNELEEFLQENWNQRKALYNDEELYTKQQFLGFTSRRGISTKNYVGTIVFKGQQLNIYPKMFREEKEDDDTSELELNHLMGNLIQWLEYCSKFEFPYINIKSELKGVDNLKELFITVFVKNLTQCFERSGYFQYEEKTEDLSSIKGRFDIKDYYTRKYANGVLDKFQCTYSSFEFDNLLNRIIKYTCKKIITDTRPSNQKAIRSILTKLSDVEDVRCTPKDCDKVKLGKMHANYRIILSMCKMFLLNSTSTYTVDNAESFCFLFPTDVLFEGFIGGFIQEVIGNKGKVRIQASEVPLVDQVIFQGKSYGKAFTMRHDILCEIPDKGVFILDTKYKQIQRFEEAQEDEEQFRLGLIKGVEQKDLYQVSSYAVKRGVDKAYLLYPLYRKEENEPDIVTLQQIIKLDGDSLESLKIISVYLVRLPFVFEDDIDKVKNNLKQAIEGIFA
;
A
#
# COMPACT_ATOMS: atom_id res chain seq x y z
N MET A 1 -13.07 -22.87 -16.83
CA MET A 1 -13.27 -22.07 -15.61
C MET A 1 -11.92 -21.60 -15.14
N ALA A 2 -11.81 -20.38 -14.62
CA ALA A 2 -10.57 -19.91 -14.03
C ALA A 2 -10.25 -20.73 -12.78
N THR A 3 -9.03 -21.27 -12.67
CA THR A 3 -8.57 -21.93 -11.46
C THR A 3 -8.07 -20.88 -10.49
N ILE A 4 -8.55 -20.92 -9.24
CA ILE A 4 -8.11 -20.02 -8.18
C ILE A 4 -7.23 -20.82 -7.24
N ILE A 5 -6.00 -20.37 -7.02
CA ILE A 5 -5.07 -20.93 -6.05
C ILE A 5 -4.98 -19.93 -4.90
N ASN A 6 -5.18 -20.40 -3.68
CA ASN A 6 -5.00 -19.64 -2.46
C ASN A 6 -3.75 -20.15 -1.75
N GLN A 7 -2.81 -19.27 -1.43
CA GLN A 7 -1.57 -19.63 -0.79
C GLN A 7 -1.13 -18.56 0.20
N PHE A 8 -0.34 -18.96 1.20
CA PHE A 8 0.33 -18.02 2.11
C PHE A 8 1.71 -17.62 1.56
N GLU A 9 2.22 -16.49 2.02
CA GLU A 9 3.58 -16.08 1.73
C GLU A 9 4.63 -17.07 2.25
N GLU A 10 5.84 -17.05 1.70
CA GLU A 10 6.95 -17.93 2.04
C GLU A 10 6.66 -19.44 1.84
N LYS A 11 5.82 -19.77 0.88
CA LYS A 11 5.48 -21.15 0.52
C LYS A 11 5.92 -21.49 -0.90
N VAL A 12 6.14 -22.79 -1.13
CA VAL A 12 6.47 -23.34 -2.44
C VAL A 12 5.24 -24.04 -3.01
N ILE A 13 4.81 -23.62 -4.19
CA ILE A 13 3.77 -24.27 -4.98
C ILE A 13 4.47 -25.18 -5.98
N LYS A 14 4.27 -26.48 -5.84
CA LYS A 14 4.86 -27.47 -6.77
C LYS A 14 4.25 -27.33 -8.16
N ASN A 15 5.01 -27.65 -9.20
CA ASN A 15 4.54 -27.50 -10.58
C ASN A 15 3.23 -28.28 -10.87
N ASN A 16 3.06 -29.46 -10.30
CA ASN A 16 1.84 -30.27 -10.45
C ASN A 16 0.60 -29.68 -9.74
N SER A 17 0.79 -28.75 -8.82
CA SER A 17 -0.27 -28.02 -8.13
C SER A 17 -0.59 -26.68 -8.80
N LEU A 18 0.14 -26.30 -9.84
CA LEU A 18 -0.16 -25.12 -10.64
C LEU A 18 -1.26 -25.42 -11.66
N PRO A 19 -2.02 -24.41 -12.12
CA PRO A 19 -2.92 -24.58 -13.27
C PRO A 19 -2.18 -25.13 -14.47
N VAL A 20 -2.85 -25.94 -15.28
CA VAL A 20 -2.23 -26.56 -16.48
C VAL A 20 -1.60 -25.50 -17.41
N GLU A 21 -2.24 -24.34 -17.51
CA GLU A 21 -1.78 -23.19 -18.30
C GLU A 21 -0.46 -22.59 -17.81
N TRP A 22 -0.09 -22.85 -16.54
CA TRP A 22 1.16 -22.35 -15.93
C TRP A 22 2.25 -23.43 -15.79
N GLN A 23 1.94 -24.70 -16.05
CA GLN A 23 2.88 -25.80 -15.81
C GLN A 23 4.04 -25.88 -16.79
N SER A 24 3.91 -25.27 -17.99
CA SER A 24 4.97 -25.27 -18.98
C SER A 24 6.07 -24.26 -18.66
N GLU A 25 7.32 -24.57 -19.01
CA GLU A 25 8.45 -23.67 -18.83
C GLU A 25 8.26 -22.34 -19.57
N SER A 26 7.67 -22.37 -20.77
CA SER A 26 7.33 -21.16 -21.54
C SER A 26 6.32 -20.29 -20.77
N ALA A 27 5.28 -20.89 -20.19
CA ALA A 27 4.26 -20.14 -19.43
C ALA A 27 4.83 -19.51 -18.16
N LEU A 28 5.75 -20.19 -17.48
CA LEU A 28 6.42 -19.64 -16.29
C LEU A 28 7.37 -18.48 -16.68
N ASN A 29 8.06 -18.58 -17.78
CA ASN A 29 8.91 -17.49 -18.30
C ASN A 29 8.06 -16.26 -18.67
N GLU A 30 6.94 -16.46 -19.35
CA GLU A 30 6.02 -15.37 -19.67
C GLU A 30 5.41 -14.72 -18.39
N LEU A 31 5.10 -15.54 -17.38
CA LEU A 31 4.65 -15.02 -16.07
C LEU A 31 5.76 -14.21 -15.40
N GLU A 32 7.01 -14.67 -15.42
CA GLU A 32 8.16 -13.94 -14.86
C GLU A 32 8.37 -12.60 -15.57
N GLU A 33 8.29 -12.58 -16.92
CA GLU A 33 8.39 -11.36 -17.71
C GLU A 33 7.25 -10.38 -17.37
N PHE A 34 6.01 -10.86 -17.27
CA PHE A 34 4.87 -10.06 -16.86
C PHE A 34 5.08 -9.45 -15.46
N LEU A 35 5.56 -10.24 -14.49
CA LEU A 35 5.86 -9.74 -13.14
C LEU A 35 7.04 -8.76 -13.14
N GLN A 36 8.04 -8.98 -13.99
CA GLN A 36 9.18 -8.06 -14.13
C GLN A 36 8.75 -6.70 -14.69
N GLU A 37 7.83 -6.67 -15.65
CA GLU A 37 7.28 -5.41 -16.16
C GLU A 37 6.51 -4.65 -15.07
N ASN A 38 5.66 -5.36 -14.32
CA ASN A 38 4.96 -4.77 -13.18
C ASN A 38 5.92 -4.23 -12.12
N TRP A 39 7.00 -4.99 -11.83
CA TRP A 39 8.05 -4.56 -10.92
C TRP A 39 8.70 -3.26 -11.36
N ASN A 40 9.11 -3.18 -12.61
CA ASN A 40 9.77 -1.99 -13.16
C ASN A 40 8.90 -0.73 -13.08
N GLN A 41 7.58 -0.88 -13.19
CA GLN A 41 6.63 0.23 -13.08
C GLN A 41 6.36 0.66 -11.64
N ARG A 42 6.52 -0.24 -10.67
CA ARG A 42 6.05 -0.09 -9.29
C ARG A 42 7.15 -0.05 -8.24
N LYS A 43 8.39 -0.40 -8.58
CA LYS A 43 9.50 -0.48 -7.63
C LYS A 43 9.67 0.79 -6.78
N ALA A 44 9.43 1.96 -7.35
CA ALA A 44 9.47 3.24 -6.64
C ALA A 44 8.39 3.40 -5.55
N LEU A 45 7.29 2.61 -5.59
CA LEU A 45 6.26 2.60 -4.56
C LEU A 45 6.64 1.73 -3.35
N TYR A 46 7.53 0.75 -3.55
CA TYR A 46 7.83 -0.28 -2.55
C TYR A 46 9.22 -0.16 -1.95
N ASN A 47 10.17 0.46 -2.65
CA ASN A 47 11.55 0.60 -2.21
C ASN A 47 12.02 2.04 -2.34
N ASP A 48 12.45 2.63 -1.23
CA ASP A 48 13.16 3.91 -1.23
C ASP A 48 14.60 3.76 -1.75
N GLU A 49 15.10 2.52 -1.85
CA GLU A 49 16.41 2.18 -2.38
C GLU A 49 16.25 1.33 -3.64
N GLU A 50 16.84 1.76 -4.74
CA GLU A 50 16.84 1.07 -6.05
C GLU A 50 17.65 -0.25 -6.05
N LEU A 51 17.67 -0.99 -4.93
CA LEU A 51 18.55 -2.13 -4.70
C LEU A 51 18.23 -3.35 -5.59
N TYR A 52 16.99 -3.51 -6.06
CA TYR A 52 16.60 -4.70 -6.80
C TYR A 52 16.19 -4.40 -8.23
N THR A 53 17.00 -4.88 -9.18
CA THR A 53 16.67 -4.83 -10.62
C THR A 53 15.68 -5.91 -11.02
N LYS A 54 15.72 -7.09 -10.38
CA LYS A 54 14.81 -8.22 -10.61
C LYS A 54 13.58 -8.14 -9.71
N GLN A 55 12.46 -8.61 -10.25
CA GLN A 55 11.21 -8.70 -9.50
C GLN A 55 11.37 -9.55 -8.22
N GLN A 56 10.71 -9.11 -7.14
CA GLN A 56 10.76 -9.76 -5.83
C GLN A 56 9.41 -10.39 -5.44
N PHE A 57 8.43 -10.44 -6.33
CA PHE A 57 7.10 -10.95 -6.04
C PHE A 57 7.08 -12.47 -5.86
N LEU A 58 7.63 -13.21 -6.81
CA LEU A 58 7.71 -14.66 -6.82
C LEU A 58 9.13 -15.14 -7.11
N GLY A 59 9.50 -16.28 -6.55
CA GLY A 59 10.69 -17.02 -6.96
C GLY A 59 10.30 -18.11 -7.96
N PHE A 60 11.07 -18.24 -9.05
CA PHE A 60 10.87 -19.26 -10.05
C PHE A 60 12.00 -20.28 -9.97
N THR A 61 11.64 -21.57 -9.94
CA THR A 61 12.61 -22.65 -9.98
C THR A 61 12.22 -23.61 -11.08
N SER A 62 13.11 -23.81 -12.05
CA SER A 62 12.90 -24.57 -13.29
C SER A 62 12.38 -26.00 -13.12
N ARG A 63 12.39 -26.57 -11.91
CA ARG A 63 11.89 -27.92 -11.62
C ARG A 63 10.98 -28.04 -10.41
N ARG A 64 10.81 -26.98 -9.62
CA ARG A 64 10.12 -27.03 -8.32
C ARG A 64 8.85 -26.18 -8.24
N GLY A 65 8.52 -25.45 -9.29
CA GLY A 65 7.36 -24.58 -9.31
C GLY A 65 7.67 -23.14 -8.90
N ILE A 66 6.71 -22.49 -8.26
CA ILE A 66 6.75 -21.08 -7.87
C ILE A 66 6.89 -21.01 -6.35
N SER A 67 7.72 -20.11 -5.83
CA SER A 67 7.75 -19.76 -4.40
C SER A 67 7.19 -18.37 -4.18
N THR A 68 6.24 -18.24 -3.26
CA THR A 68 5.76 -16.94 -2.78
C THR A 68 6.82 -16.31 -1.88
N LYS A 69 6.94 -14.98 -1.95
CA LYS A 69 7.85 -14.20 -1.11
C LYS A 69 7.05 -13.30 -0.16
N ASN A 70 7.66 -12.29 0.43
CA ASN A 70 7.03 -11.35 1.37
C ASN A 70 6.10 -10.35 0.67
N TYR A 71 5.21 -10.84 -0.18
CA TYR A 71 4.21 -10.05 -0.90
C TYR A 71 2.85 -10.72 -0.80
N VAL A 72 1.82 -9.94 -0.55
CA VAL A 72 0.43 -10.38 -0.41
C VAL A 72 -0.47 -9.67 -1.41
N GLY A 73 -1.51 -10.34 -1.85
CA GLY A 73 -2.46 -9.83 -2.83
C GLY A 73 -2.85 -10.84 -3.89
N THR A 74 -3.06 -10.40 -5.13
CA THR A 74 -3.60 -11.22 -6.21
C THR A 74 -2.82 -11.06 -7.51
N ILE A 75 -2.55 -12.19 -8.17
CA ILE A 75 -2.03 -12.27 -9.54
C ILE A 75 -3.08 -12.97 -10.40
N VAL A 76 -3.46 -12.37 -11.51
CA VAL A 76 -4.26 -13.00 -12.57
C VAL A 76 -3.40 -13.03 -13.83
N PHE A 77 -3.18 -14.24 -14.38
CA PHE A 77 -2.39 -14.44 -15.58
C PHE A 77 -2.96 -15.58 -16.42
N LYS A 78 -3.16 -15.36 -17.71
CA LYS A 78 -3.80 -16.31 -18.63
C LYS A 78 -5.14 -16.87 -18.10
N GLY A 79 -5.94 -16.01 -17.49
CA GLY A 79 -7.24 -16.39 -16.93
C GLY A 79 -7.20 -17.23 -15.64
N GLN A 80 -6.01 -17.51 -15.11
CA GLN A 80 -5.81 -18.23 -13.83
C GLN A 80 -5.45 -17.23 -12.73
N GLN A 81 -5.83 -17.53 -11.47
CA GLN A 81 -5.66 -16.61 -10.35
C GLN A 81 -4.86 -17.25 -9.21
N LEU A 82 -3.89 -16.49 -8.68
CA LEU A 82 -3.15 -16.81 -7.46
C LEU A 82 -3.40 -15.70 -6.43
N ASN A 83 -3.97 -16.06 -5.29
CA ASN A 83 -4.10 -15.19 -4.12
C ASN A 83 -3.01 -15.55 -3.13
N ILE A 84 -2.32 -14.52 -2.60
CA ILE A 84 -1.28 -14.69 -1.59
C ILE A 84 -1.71 -13.96 -0.33
N TYR A 85 -1.77 -14.68 0.78
CA TYR A 85 -2.19 -14.18 2.08
C TYR A 85 -1.00 -14.03 3.04
N PRO A 86 -1.09 -13.13 4.03
CA PRO A 86 -0.08 -12.98 5.08
C PRO A 86 0.17 -14.28 5.84
N LYS A 87 1.44 -14.63 6.06
CA LYS A 87 1.82 -15.86 6.81
C LYS A 87 1.27 -15.87 8.24
N MET A 88 1.05 -14.70 8.84
CA MET A 88 0.50 -14.57 10.19
C MET A 88 -0.98 -14.95 10.29
N PHE A 89 -1.68 -15.12 9.17
CA PHE A 89 -3.06 -15.60 9.13
C PHE A 89 -3.15 -17.12 9.07
N ARG A 90 -2.03 -17.82 8.91
CA ARG A 90 -1.98 -19.28 8.85
C ARG A 90 -2.17 -19.86 10.22
N GLU A 91 -2.93 -20.97 10.30
CA GLU A 91 -2.97 -21.83 11.47
C GLU A 91 -1.74 -22.74 11.53
N GLU A 92 -1.22 -23.03 12.72
CA GLU A 92 -0.08 -23.94 12.87
C GLU A 92 -0.41 -25.41 12.54
N LYS A 93 -1.69 -25.79 12.57
CA LYS A 93 -2.12 -27.16 12.23
C LYS A 93 -2.50 -27.23 10.76
N GLU A 94 -1.73 -28.00 10.04
CA GLU A 94 -1.84 -28.29 8.65
C GLU A 94 -3.15 -29.01 8.31
N ASP A 95 -3.98 -28.39 7.49
CA ASP A 95 -4.60 -29.06 6.36
C ASP A 95 -4.85 -27.99 5.30
N ASP A 96 -4.44 -28.25 4.07
CA ASP A 96 -4.40 -27.28 2.96
C ASP A 96 -5.79 -26.88 2.42
N ASP A 97 -6.88 -27.28 3.06
CA ASP A 97 -8.25 -26.96 2.66
C ASP A 97 -8.85 -25.85 3.55
N THR A 98 -8.49 -24.61 3.23
CA THR A 98 -9.13 -23.42 3.81
C THR A 98 -10.55 -23.29 3.27
N SER A 99 -11.57 -23.30 4.13
CA SER A 99 -12.97 -23.14 3.73
C SER A 99 -13.21 -21.78 3.08
N GLU A 100 -14.23 -21.68 2.21
CA GLU A 100 -14.61 -20.40 1.54
C GLU A 100 -14.95 -19.29 2.54
N LEU A 101 -15.59 -19.63 3.67
CA LEU A 101 -15.86 -18.69 4.77
C LEU A 101 -14.58 -18.14 5.38
N GLU A 102 -13.58 -18.98 5.53
CA GLU A 102 -12.28 -18.62 6.07
C GLU A 102 -11.49 -17.70 5.13
N LEU A 103 -11.52 -17.95 3.82
CA LEU A 103 -10.92 -17.09 2.82
C LEU A 103 -11.52 -15.68 2.82
N ASN A 104 -12.84 -15.56 3.04
CA ASN A 104 -13.50 -14.26 3.17
C ASN A 104 -13.03 -13.49 4.43
N HIS A 105 -12.78 -14.20 5.54
CA HIS A 105 -12.22 -13.60 6.75
C HIS A 105 -10.77 -13.14 6.53
N LEU A 106 -9.94 -13.96 5.88
CA LEU A 106 -8.56 -13.59 5.53
C LEU A 106 -8.51 -12.35 4.63
N MET A 107 -9.40 -12.30 3.63
CA MET A 107 -9.54 -11.13 2.76
C MET A 107 -9.96 -9.89 3.55
N GLY A 108 -10.90 -10.04 4.48
CA GLY A 108 -11.34 -8.96 5.38
C GLY A 108 -10.20 -8.37 6.21
N ASN A 109 -9.33 -9.24 6.76
CA ASN A 109 -8.14 -8.81 7.49
C ASN A 109 -7.17 -7.99 6.61
N LEU A 110 -6.89 -8.49 5.39
CA LEU A 110 -5.98 -7.80 4.47
C LEU A 110 -6.50 -6.42 4.07
N ILE A 111 -7.81 -6.32 3.83
CA ILE A 111 -8.44 -5.04 3.52
C ILE A 111 -8.38 -4.08 4.70
N GLN A 112 -8.57 -4.58 5.92
CA GLN A 112 -8.42 -3.74 7.10
C GLN A 112 -7.01 -3.20 7.24
N TRP A 113 -5.98 -3.99 6.94
CA TRP A 113 -4.61 -3.48 6.94
C TRP A 113 -4.41 -2.38 5.90
N LEU A 114 -4.95 -2.58 4.71
CA LEU A 114 -4.91 -1.58 3.64
C LEU A 114 -5.65 -0.29 4.04
N GLU A 115 -6.72 -0.38 4.84
CA GLU A 115 -7.51 0.78 5.30
C GLU A 115 -6.68 1.78 6.12
N TYR A 116 -5.74 1.30 6.90
CA TYR A 116 -4.88 2.14 7.74
C TYR A 116 -3.55 2.52 7.07
N CYS A 117 -3.18 1.84 5.99
CA CYS A 117 -1.91 2.06 5.32
C CYS A 117 -1.95 3.25 4.37
N SER A 118 -1.64 4.45 4.86
CA SER A 118 -1.65 5.69 4.06
C SER A 118 -0.68 5.68 2.87
N LYS A 119 0.34 4.82 2.89
CA LYS A 119 1.36 4.73 1.82
C LYS A 119 0.76 4.28 0.48
N PHE A 120 -0.34 3.55 0.50
CA PHE A 120 -0.98 3.03 -0.71
C PHE A 120 -2.15 3.89 -1.23
N GLU A 121 -2.45 5.04 -0.59
CA GLU A 121 -3.51 5.99 -0.97
C GLU A 121 -4.81 5.31 -1.47
N PHE A 122 -5.29 4.32 -0.71
CA PHE A 122 -6.45 3.54 -1.10
C PHE A 122 -7.76 4.18 -0.57
N PRO A 123 -8.85 4.19 -1.34
CA PRO A 123 -10.11 4.81 -0.90
C PRO A 123 -10.92 3.88 0.00
N TYR A 124 -10.87 4.12 1.29
CA TYR A 124 -11.42 3.24 2.34
C TYR A 124 -12.85 3.54 2.79
N ILE A 125 -13.71 4.06 1.97
CA ILE A 125 -15.05 4.41 2.40
C ILE A 125 -15.96 3.18 2.37
N ASN A 126 -16.26 2.61 3.56
CA ASN A 126 -17.29 1.58 3.81
C ASN A 126 -17.16 0.25 3.03
N ILE A 127 -15.96 -0.32 2.98
CA ILE A 127 -15.72 -1.60 2.31
C ILE A 127 -16.40 -2.78 3.03
N LYS A 128 -16.61 -2.70 4.35
CA LYS A 128 -17.22 -3.78 5.16
C LYS A 128 -18.54 -4.32 4.58
N SER A 129 -19.38 -3.47 4.00
CA SER A 129 -20.66 -3.89 3.41
C SER A 129 -20.49 -4.57 2.05
N GLU A 130 -19.38 -4.37 1.37
CA GLU A 130 -19.11 -4.86 0.01
C GLU A 130 -18.35 -6.20 0.00
N LEU A 131 -17.86 -6.63 1.16
CA LEU A 131 -17.10 -7.88 1.31
C LEU A 131 -17.97 -9.14 1.10
N LYS A 132 -19.29 -9.05 1.30
CA LYS A 132 -20.18 -10.20 1.12
C LYS A 132 -20.21 -10.63 -0.35
N GLY A 133 -19.69 -11.85 -0.59
CA GLY A 133 -19.71 -12.48 -1.91
C GLY A 133 -18.62 -11.98 -2.86
N VAL A 134 -17.54 -11.39 -2.38
CA VAL A 134 -16.37 -11.03 -3.19
C VAL A 134 -15.27 -12.05 -2.99
N ASP A 135 -14.93 -12.79 -4.04
CA ASP A 135 -14.01 -13.93 -4.00
C ASP A 135 -12.55 -13.52 -4.22
N ASN A 136 -12.30 -12.26 -4.59
CA ASN A 136 -10.94 -11.79 -4.84
C ASN A 136 -10.77 -10.28 -4.69
N LEU A 137 -9.54 -9.85 -4.38
CA LEU A 137 -9.18 -8.44 -4.21
C LEU A 137 -9.44 -7.58 -5.45
N LYS A 138 -9.21 -8.12 -6.65
CA LYS A 138 -9.45 -7.38 -7.90
C LYS A 138 -10.91 -6.96 -8.01
N GLU A 139 -11.83 -7.90 -7.81
CA GLU A 139 -13.27 -7.63 -7.89
C GLU A 139 -13.73 -6.65 -6.81
N LEU A 140 -13.17 -6.76 -5.60
CA LEU A 140 -13.44 -5.80 -4.55
C LEU A 140 -13.01 -4.39 -4.95
N PHE A 141 -11.80 -4.22 -5.48
CA PHE A 141 -11.30 -2.93 -5.91
C PHE A 141 -12.14 -2.33 -7.05
N ILE A 142 -12.57 -3.18 -7.99
CA ILE A 142 -13.49 -2.75 -9.05
C ILE A 142 -14.83 -2.30 -8.44
N THR A 143 -15.38 -3.05 -7.49
CA THR A 143 -16.65 -2.70 -6.82
C THR A 143 -16.54 -1.34 -6.08
N VAL A 144 -15.48 -1.15 -5.33
CA VAL A 144 -15.20 0.12 -4.62
C VAL A 144 -15.02 1.28 -5.61
N PHE A 145 -14.26 1.07 -6.68
CA PHE A 145 -14.06 2.07 -7.73
C PHE A 145 -15.38 2.49 -8.37
N VAL A 146 -16.17 1.52 -8.80
CA VAL A 146 -17.46 1.76 -9.47
C VAL A 146 -18.43 2.49 -8.55
N LYS A 147 -18.50 2.11 -7.27
CA LYS A 147 -19.35 2.77 -6.28
C LYS A 147 -18.96 4.23 -6.05
N ASN A 148 -17.67 4.50 -5.80
CA ASN A 148 -17.18 5.86 -5.62
C ASN A 148 -17.39 6.71 -6.88
N LEU A 149 -17.10 6.13 -8.05
CA LEU A 149 -17.27 6.82 -9.32
C LEU A 149 -18.74 7.16 -9.60
N THR A 150 -19.66 6.22 -9.34
CA THR A 150 -21.11 6.44 -9.45
C THR A 150 -21.55 7.59 -8.55
N GLN A 151 -21.13 7.59 -7.28
CA GLN A 151 -21.46 8.68 -6.35
C GLN A 151 -20.90 10.04 -6.79
N CYS A 152 -19.69 10.07 -7.35
CA CYS A 152 -19.14 11.31 -7.90
C CYS A 152 -19.96 11.84 -9.06
N PHE A 153 -20.35 10.99 -10.01
CA PHE A 153 -21.16 11.38 -11.18
C PHE A 153 -22.62 11.68 -10.85
N GLU A 154 -23.15 11.16 -9.75
CA GLU A 154 -24.50 11.51 -9.26
C GLU A 154 -24.53 12.90 -8.62
N ARG A 155 -23.43 13.31 -7.97
CA ARG A 155 -23.32 14.64 -7.36
C ARG A 155 -23.05 15.72 -8.40
N SER A 156 -22.01 15.56 -9.19
CA SER A 156 -21.65 16.47 -10.30
C SER A 156 -20.57 15.83 -11.17
N GLY A 157 -20.69 15.91 -12.49
CA GLY A 157 -19.59 15.56 -13.39
C GLY A 157 -18.37 16.48 -13.14
N TYR A 158 -17.17 16.00 -13.50
CA TYR A 158 -15.97 16.81 -13.42
C TYR A 158 -15.81 17.64 -14.67
N PHE A 159 -15.74 18.94 -14.50
CA PHE A 159 -15.49 19.92 -15.54
C PHE A 159 -14.24 20.72 -15.20
N GLN A 160 -13.51 21.11 -16.22
CA GLN A 160 -12.31 21.91 -16.07
C GLN A 160 -12.33 23.11 -17.01
N TYR A 161 -11.85 24.26 -16.53
CA TYR A 161 -11.63 25.40 -17.42
C TYR A 161 -10.35 25.19 -18.22
N GLU A 162 -10.48 25.21 -19.55
CA GLU A 162 -9.35 25.15 -20.48
C GLU A 162 -9.31 26.42 -21.33
N GLU A 163 -8.10 26.97 -21.52
CA GLU A 163 -7.89 28.05 -22.46
C GLU A 163 -7.88 27.49 -23.88
N LYS A 164 -8.84 27.93 -24.68
CA LYS A 164 -8.93 27.62 -26.13
C LYS A 164 -8.58 28.85 -26.94
N THR A 165 -7.77 28.65 -27.98
CA THR A 165 -7.48 29.66 -28.98
C THR A 165 -8.02 29.19 -30.31
N GLU A 166 -9.05 29.86 -30.81
CA GLU A 166 -9.79 29.47 -32.01
C GLU A 166 -10.15 30.68 -32.86
N ASP A 167 -10.37 30.43 -34.15
CA ASP A 167 -10.89 31.41 -35.08
C ASP A 167 -12.42 31.44 -35.00
N LEU A 168 -12.95 32.50 -34.41
CA LEU A 168 -14.40 32.70 -34.21
C LEU A 168 -14.96 33.77 -35.13
N SER A 169 -16.26 33.68 -35.43
CA SER A 169 -17.00 34.71 -36.19
C SER A 169 -17.44 35.88 -35.30
N SER A 170 -17.28 35.78 -34.00
CA SER A 170 -17.52 36.87 -33.04
C SER A 170 -16.43 36.89 -31.99
N ILE A 171 -16.08 38.06 -31.45
CA ILE A 171 -15.05 38.20 -30.43
C ILE A 171 -15.54 37.63 -29.12
N LYS A 172 -14.75 36.68 -28.58
CA LYS A 172 -14.96 36.05 -27.29
C LYS A 172 -13.64 35.98 -26.49
N GLY A 173 -13.63 36.51 -25.29
CA GLY A 173 -12.40 36.53 -24.46
C GLY A 173 -11.37 37.49 -24.99
N ARG A 174 -10.09 37.06 -25.02
CA ARG A 174 -8.94 37.89 -25.47
C ARG A 174 -8.78 37.75 -26.99
N PHE A 175 -8.97 38.83 -27.69
CA PHE A 175 -8.80 38.92 -29.14
C PHE A 175 -7.33 39.16 -29.50
N ASP A 176 -6.75 38.38 -30.41
CA ASP A 176 -5.43 38.59 -30.94
C ASP A 176 -5.45 39.58 -32.12
N ILE A 177 -5.33 40.87 -31.78
CA ILE A 177 -5.34 41.96 -32.72
C ILE A 177 -4.19 41.82 -33.73
N LYS A 178 -3.02 41.35 -33.28
CA LYS A 178 -1.84 41.23 -34.14
C LYS A 178 -2.06 40.15 -35.21
N ASP A 179 -2.54 38.96 -34.82
CA ASP A 179 -2.87 37.90 -35.79
C ASP A 179 -3.92 38.36 -36.77
N TYR A 180 -4.97 39.10 -36.32
CA TYR A 180 -6.01 39.60 -37.17
C TYR A 180 -5.45 40.49 -38.25
N TYR A 181 -4.65 41.52 -37.96
CA TYR A 181 -4.10 42.44 -38.95
C TYR A 181 -3.07 41.81 -39.87
N THR A 182 -2.22 40.93 -39.34
CA THR A 182 -1.08 40.37 -40.10
C THR A 182 -1.50 39.17 -40.94
N ARG A 183 -2.48 38.40 -40.53
CA ARG A 183 -2.87 37.13 -41.21
C ARG A 183 -4.28 37.18 -41.80
N LYS A 184 -5.27 37.73 -41.08
CA LYS A 184 -6.67 37.67 -41.51
C LYS A 184 -6.99 38.82 -42.42
N TYR A 185 -6.84 40.05 -41.96
CA TYR A 185 -7.15 41.24 -42.72
C TYR A 185 -6.29 41.37 -43.98
N ALA A 186 -4.99 41.11 -43.90
CA ALA A 186 -4.09 41.10 -45.04
C ALA A 186 -4.48 40.09 -46.14
N ASN A 187 -5.17 39.02 -45.80
CA ASN A 187 -5.65 37.98 -46.71
C ASN A 187 -7.15 38.10 -47.04
N GLY A 188 -7.82 39.23 -46.67
CA GLY A 188 -9.23 39.50 -46.98
C GLY A 188 -10.23 38.69 -46.12
N VAL A 189 -9.80 38.01 -45.04
CA VAL A 189 -10.65 37.29 -44.09
C VAL A 189 -11.10 38.25 -43.00
N LEU A 190 -12.27 38.88 -43.17
CA LEU A 190 -12.71 39.95 -42.28
C LEU A 190 -13.64 39.47 -41.15
N ASP A 191 -14.18 38.28 -41.27
CA ASP A 191 -15.17 37.67 -40.37
C ASP A 191 -14.62 36.61 -39.41
N LYS A 192 -13.32 36.49 -39.36
CA LYS A 192 -12.63 35.53 -38.44
C LYS A 192 -11.69 36.23 -37.50
N PHE A 193 -11.92 36.00 -36.19
CA PHE A 193 -11.18 36.62 -35.10
C PHE A 193 -10.50 35.52 -34.29
N GLN A 194 -9.17 35.49 -34.22
CA GLN A 194 -8.47 34.59 -33.32
C GLN A 194 -8.69 35.06 -31.89
N CYS A 195 -9.39 34.27 -31.11
CA CYS A 195 -9.74 34.57 -29.72
C CYS A 195 -9.25 33.49 -28.79
N THR A 196 -8.66 33.94 -27.67
CA THR A 196 -8.32 33.07 -26.54
C THR A 196 -9.34 33.26 -25.43
N TYR A 197 -10.04 32.20 -25.05
CA TYR A 197 -11.06 32.25 -24.00
C TYR A 197 -11.04 30.99 -23.14
N SER A 198 -11.50 31.10 -21.90
CA SER A 198 -11.65 29.94 -21.02
C SER A 198 -12.99 29.26 -21.31
N SER A 199 -12.95 27.99 -21.66
CA SER A 199 -14.11 27.14 -21.87
C SER A 199 -14.22 26.12 -20.75
N PHE A 200 -15.46 25.86 -20.29
CA PHE A 200 -15.74 24.90 -19.23
C PHE A 200 -16.01 23.53 -19.88
N GLU A 201 -14.96 22.71 -19.91
CA GLU A 201 -14.93 21.49 -20.69
C GLU A 201 -15.20 20.23 -19.86
N PHE A 202 -16.08 19.38 -20.38
CA PHE A 202 -16.31 18.04 -19.83
C PHE A 202 -15.28 17.04 -20.38
N ASP A 203 -14.88 17.19 -21.64
CA ASP A 203 -13.77 16.41 -22.20
C ASP A 203 -12.43 16.97 -21.74
N ASN A 204 -11.92 16.44 -20.64
CA ASN A 204 -10.67 16.81 -20.01
C ASN A 204 -9.84 15.56 -19.65
N LEU A 205 -8.58 15.75 -19.30
CA LEU A 205 -7.65 14.65 -19.05
C LEU A 205 -8.16 13.67 -17.99
N LEU A 206 -8.79 14.13 -16.91
CA LEU A 206 -9.33 13.25 -15.87
C LEU A 206 -10.44 12.35 -16.41
N ASN A 207 -11.42 12.92 -17.14
CA ASN A 207 -12.53 12.16 -17.69
C ASN A 207 -12.07 11.18 -18.78
N ARG A 208 -11.05 11.53 -19.56
CA ARG A 208 -10.39 10.61 -20.52
C ARG A 208 -9.74 9.43 -19.79
N ILE A 209 -9.00 9.68 -18.69
CA ILE A 209 -8.41 8.64 -17.85
C ILE A 209 -9.48 7.72 -17.27
N ILE A 210 -10.57 8.28 -16.72
CA ILE A 210 -11.68 7.51 -16.15
C ILE A 210 -12.33 6.65 -17.24
N LYS A 211 -12.64 7.22 -18.41
CA LYS A 211 -13.23 6.50 -19.55
C LYS A 211 -12.35 5.33 -19.98
N TYR A 212 -11.06 5.57 -20.15
CA TYR A 212 -10.10 4.55 -20.54
C TYR A 212 -9.99 3.43 -19.51
N THR A 213 -9.91 3.77 -18.21
CA THR A 213 -9.88 2.80 -17.12
C THR A 213 -11.16 1.95 -17.09
N CYS A 214 -12.34 2.58 -17.18
CA CYS A 214 -13.61 1.88 -17.24
C CYS A 214 -13.69 0.88 -18.42
N LYS A 215 -13.20 1.26 -19.60
CA LYS A 215 -13.13 0.36 -20.76
C LYS A 215 -12.21 -0.83 -20.54
N LYS A 216 -11.13 -0.67 -19.79
CA LYS A 216 -10.22 -1.76 -19.47
C LYS A 216 -10.80 -2.78 -18.48
N ILE A 217 -11.50 -2.31 -17.44
CA ILE A 217 -11.97 -3.20 -16.36
C ILE A 217 -13.33 -3.85 -16.63
N ILE A 218 -14.09 -3.37 -17.63
CA ILE A 218 -15.47 -3.81 -17.86
C ILE A 218 -15.59 -5.27 -18.31
N THR A 219 -14.61 -5.77 -19.06
CA THR A 219 -14.62 -7.14 -19.60
C THR A 219 -14.39 -8.19 -18.54
N ASP A 220 -13.78 -7.81 -17.42
CA ASP A 220 -13.18 -8.72 -16.46
C ASP A 220 -13.71 -8.47 -15.04
N THR A 221 -15.00 -8.18 -14.95
CA THR A 221 -15.72 -7.95 -13.69
C THR A 221 -17.11 -8.55 -13.70
N ARG A 222 -17.72 -8.66 -12.53
CA ARG A 222 -19.07 -9.23 -12.35
C ARG A 222 -20.14 -8.44 -13.11
N PRO A 223 -21.27 -9.10 -13.50
CA PRO A 223 -22.35 -8.45 -14.26
C PRO A 223 -22.93 -7.19 -13.60
N SER A 224 -22.97 -7.14 -12.25
CA SER A 224 -23.41 -5.95 -11.50
C SER A 224 -22.52 -4.74 -11.76
N ASN A 225 -21.20 -4.93 -11.66
CA ASN A 225 -20.21 -3.89 -11.94
C ASN A 225 -20.18 -3.51 -13.41
N GLN A 226 -20.30 -4.49 -14.33
CA GLN A 226 -20.41 -4.21 -15.77
C GLN A 226 -21.60 -3.28 -16.09
N LYS A 227 -22.77 -3.51 -15.47
CA LYS A 227 -23.94 -2.66 -15.65
C LYS A 227 -23.68 -1.22 -15.20
N ALA A 228 -23.07 -1.05 -14.02
CA ALA A 228 -22.77 0.28 -13.52
C ALA A 228 -21.68 0.98 -14.35
N ILE A 229 -20.64 0.27 -14.78
CA ILE A 229 -19.60 0.81 -15.67
C ILE A 229 -20.18 1.23 -17.00
N ARG A 230 -21.10 0.46 -17.61
CA ARG A 230 -21.78 0.86 -18.85
C ARG A 230 -22.56 2.15 -18.67
N SER A 231 -23.27 2.31 -17.54
CA SER A 231 -23.97 3.56 -17.23
C SER A 231 -23.01 4.76 -17.14
N ILE A 232 -21.83 4.57 -16.54
CA ILE A 232 -20.79 5.61 -16.46
C ILE A 232 -20.22 5.93 -17.85
N LEU A 233 -19.93 4.91 -18.66
CA LEU A 233 -19.43 5.09 -20.02
C LEU A 233 -20.44 5.83 -20.91
N THR A 234 -21.74 5.63 -20.70
CA THR A 234 -22.79 6.40 -21.38
C THR A 234 -22.74 7.87 -20.98
N LYS A 235 -22.50 8.20 -19.71
CA LYS A 235 -22.31 9.59 -19.26
C LYS A 235 -21.04 10.23 -19.84
N LEU A 236 -20.04 9.43 -20.18
CA LEU A 236 -18.78 9.84 -20.79
C LEU A 236 -18.78 9.72 -22.32
N SER A 237 -19.94 9.64 -22.98
CA SER A 237 -20.05 9.52 -24.45
C SER A 237 -19.29 10.62 -25.19
N ASP A 238 -19.43 11.85 -24.71
CA ASP A 238 -18.86 13.06 -25.33
C ASP A 238 -17.36 13.27 -25.03
N VAL A 239 -16.77 12.41 -24.19
CA VAL A 239 -15.33 12.43 -23.88
C VAL A 239 -14.58 11.64 -24.95
N GLU A 240 -13.46 12.16 -25.42
CA GLU A 240 -12.62 11.52 -26.43
C GLU A 240 -12.02 10.19 -25.93
N ASP A 241 -11.94 9.20 -26.83
CA ASP A 241 -11.32 7.91 -26.56
C ASP A 241 -9.80 7.97 -26.77
N VAL A 242 -9.07 8.21 -25.69
CA VAL A 242 -7.62 8.33 -25.72
C VAL A 242 -7.00 7.22 -24.86
N ARG A 243 -5.91 6.61 -25.35
CA ARG A 243 -5.10 5.70 -24.54
C ARG A 243 -4.37 6.48 -23.47
N CYS A 244 -4.63 6.15 -22.20
CA CYS A 244 -4.01 6.80 -21.05
C CYS A 244 -2.99 5.87 -20.37
N THR A 245 -1.96 6.49 -19.80
CA THR A 245 -0.89 5.82 -19.05
C THR A 245 -0.93 6.22 -17.56
N PRO A 246 -0.27 5.47 -16.66
CA PRO A 246 -0.15 5.87 -15.26
C PRO A 246 0.45 7.27 -15.08
N LYS A 247 1.38 7.67 -15.95
CA LYS A 247 2.01 9.01 -15.93
C LYS A 247 1.02 10.14 -16.25
N ASP A 248 -0.04 9.86 -16.98
CA ASP A 248 -1.06 10.87 -17.27
C ASP A 248 -1.87 11.21 -16.02
N CYS A 249 -2.04 10.27 -15.10
CA CYS A 249 -2.65 10.53 -13.80
C CYS A 249 -1.87 11.59 -12.99
N ASP A 250 -0.55 11.61 -13.09
CA ASP A 250 0.30 12.56 -12.37
C ASP A 250 0.21 14.00 -12.92
N LYS A 251 -0.28 14.17 -14.15
CA LYS A 251 -0.50 15.47 -14.79
C LYS A 251 -1.78 16.15 -14.32
N VAL A 252 -2.74 15.39 -13.76
CA VAL A 252 -4.04 15.91 -13.32
C VAL A 252 -3.88 16.69 -12.03
N LYS A 253 -4.23 17.98 -12.04
CA LYS A 253 -4.19 18.86 -10.86
C LYS A 253 -5.62 19.09 -10.36
N LEU A 254 -5.97 18.50 -9.22
CA LEU A 254 -7.29 18.63 -8.61
C LEU A 254 -7.32 19.72 -7.55
N GLY A 255 -8.24 20.66 -7.66
CA GLY A 255 -8.51 21.68 -6.65
C GLY A 255 -9.18 21.09 -5.40
N LYS A 256 -9.24 21.88 -4.32
CA LYS A 256 -9.86 21.48 -3.03
C LYS A 256 -11.31 21.04 -3.17
N MET A 257 -12.07 21.64 -4.08
CA MET A 257 -13.49 21.32 -4.32
C MET A 257 -13.71 19.93 -4.96
N HIS A 258 -12.66 19.37 -5.58
CA HIS A 258 -12.70 18.09 -6.28
C HIS A 258 -11.94 16.99 -5.53
N ALA A 259 -11.88 17.08 -4.19
CA ALA A 259 -11.16 16.10 -3.37
C ALA A 259 -11.65 14.66 -3.58
N ASN A 260 -12.95 14.48 -3.86
CA ASN A 260 -13.52 13.15 -4.14
C ASN A 260 -12.93 12.49 -5.39
N TYR A 261 -12.53 13.28 -6.39
CA TYR A 261 -11.90 12.77 -7.60
C TYR A 261 -10.43 12.36 -7.41
N ARG A 262 -9.76 12.76 -6.32
CA ARG A 262 -8.41 12.26 -6.01
C ARG A 262 -8.41 10.76 -5.81
N ILE A 263 -9.39 10.27 -5.08
CA ILE A 263 -9.61 8.84 -4.84
C ILE A 263 -9.80 8.10 -6.16
N ILE A 264 -10.68 8.62 -7.02
CA ILE A 264 -10.93 8.04 -8.35
C ILE A 264 -9.65 8.01 -9.19
N LEU A 265 -8.89 9.11 -9.20
CA LEU A 265 -7.64 9.22 -9.94
C LEU A 265 -6.57 8.24 -9.43
N SER A 266 -6.43 8.10 -8.10
CA SER A 266 -5.51 7.13 -7.49
C SER A 266 -5.89 5.69 -7.87
N MET A 267 -7.19 5.37 -7.88
CA MET A 267 -7.67 4.05 -8.33
C MET A 267 -7.46 3.83 -9.84
N CYS A 268 -7.71 4.84 -10.68
CA CYS A 268 -7.37 4.75 -12.10
C CYS A 268 -5.88 4.47 -12.30
N LYS A 269 -5.01 5.23 -11.60
CA LYS A 269 -3.56 5.00 -11.65
C LYS A 269 -3.19 3.58 -11.22
N MET A 270 -3.80 3.07 -10.15
CA MET A 270 -3.63 1.71 -9.68
C MET A 270 -4.01 0.67 -10.74
N PHE A 271 -5.20 0.79 -11.35
CA PHE A 271 -5.63 -0.12 -12.41
C PHE A 271 -4.72 -0.04 -13.64
N LEU A 272 -4.30 1.15 -14.04
CA LEU A 272 -3.41 1.34 -15.18
C LEU A 272 -2.00 0.79 -14.93
N LEU A 273 -1.48 0.88 -13.71
CA LEU A 273 -0.20 0.28 -13.30
C LEU A 273 -0.25 -1.25 -13.27
N ASN A 274 -1.40 -1.82 -12.92
CA ASN A 274 -1.56 -3.26 -12.73
C ASN A 274 -2.05 -4.03 -13.96
N SER A 275 -2.49 -3.32 -15.00
CA SER A 275 -2.91 -3.90 -16.27
C SER A 275 -1.87 -3.64 -17.35
N THR A 276 -0.90 -4.53 -17.47
CA THR A 276 0.03 -4.48 -18.63
C THR A 276 -0.66 -5.10 -19.84
N SER A 277 -0.80 -4.30 -20.89
CA SER A 277 -1.46 -4.72 -22.15
C SER A 277 -0.51 -5.30 -23.17
N THR A 278 0.64 -5.88 -22.77
CA THR A 278 1.70 -6.23 -23.71
C THR A 278 1.65 -7.68 -24.22
N TYR A 279 0.93 -8.57 -23.56
CA TYR A 279 0.84 -9.98 -23.99
C TYR A 279 -0.61 -10.44 -24.10
N THR A 280 -1.27 -10.06 -25.18
CA THR A 280 -2.53 -10.68 -25.62
C THR A 280 -2.21 -11.81 -26.60
N VAL A 281 -1.85 -12.98 -26.08
CA VAL A 281 -2.21 -14.23 -26.74
C VAL A 281 -3.53 -14.63 -26.07
N ASP A 282 -4.63 -14.64 -26.78
CA ASP A 282 -5.98 -15.02 -26.34
C ASP A 282 -6.83 -14.05 -25.51
N ASN A 283 -6.72 -12.73 -25.64
CA ASN A 283 -7.64 -11.76 -25.02
C ASN A 283 -7.86 -11.85 -23.49
N ALA A 284 -7.07 -12.63 -22.75
CA ALA A 284 -7.15 -12.71 -21.30
C ALA A 284 -6.29 -11.60 -20.67
N GLU A 285 -6.94 -10.64 -20.01
CA GLU A 285 -6.23 -9.56 -19.30
C GLU A 285 -5.42 -10.13 -18.13
N SER A 286 -4.14 -9.78 -18.09
CA SER A 286 -3.26 -10.09 -16.97
C SER A 286 -3.30 -8.95 -15.94
N PHE A 287 -3.32 -9.30 -14.65
CA PHE A 287 -3.43 -8.34 -13.55
C PHE A 287 -2.52 -8.79 -12.40
N CYS A 288 -1.74 -7.86 -11.85
CA CYS A 288 -0.88 -8.12 -10.69
C CYS A 288 -1.07 -7.03 -9.66
N PHE A 289 -1.55 -7.41 -8.48
CA PHE A 289 -1.78 -6.51 -7.37
C PHE A 289 -1.20 -7.11 -6.09
N LEU A 290 0.07 -6.80 -5.84
CA LEU A 290 0.84 -7.32 -4.72
C LEU A 290 1.40 -6.18 -3.89
N PHE A 291 1.41 -6.35 -2.57
CA PHE A 291 1.97 -5.43 -1.58
C PHE A 291 3.07 -6.11 -0.78
N PRO A 292 4.18 -5.42 -0.48
CA PRO A 292 5.15 -5.92 0.48
C PRO A 292 4.51 -5.95 1.87
N THR A 293 4.54 -7.12 2.50
CA THR A 293 3.76 -7.38 3.73
C THR A 293 4.31 -6.60 4.93
N ASP A 294 5.63 -6.43 5.01
CA ASP A 294 6.30 -5.62 6.02
C ASP A 294 5.86 -4.15 5.98
N VAL A 295 5.82 -3.55 4.78
CA VAL A 295 5.35 -2.17 4.57
C VAL A 295 3.86 -2.03 4.89
N LEU A 296 3.08 -3.05 4.53
CA LEU A 296 1.64 -3.06 4.81
C LEU A 296 1.37 -3.17 6.31
N PHE A 297 2.11 -4.02 7.03
CA PHE A 297 2.00 -4.16 8.48
C PHE A 297 2.42 -2.88 9.21
N GLU A 298 3.57 -2.30 8.84
CA GLU A 298 4.02 -1.00 9.37
C GLU A 298 2.97 0.08 9.18
N GLY A 299 2.44 0.21 7.96
CA GLY A 299 1.42 1.20 7.63
C GLY A 299 0.12 0.99 8.39
N PHE A 300 -0.30 -0.27 8.56
CA PHE A 300 -1.48 -0.64 9.35
C PHE A 300 -1.32 -0.22 10.82
N ILE A 301 -0.25 -0.66 11.47
CA ILE A 301 -0.02 -0.36 12.90
C ILE A 301 0.15 1.15 13.10
N GLY A 302 0.92 1.82 12.23
CA GLY A 302 1.11 3.27 12.29
C GLY A 302 -0.20 4.06 12.17
N GLY A 303 -1.01 3.73 11.17
CA GLY A 303 -2.32 4.36 10.96
C GLY A 303 -3.30 4.09 12.10
N PHE A 304 -3.33 2.87 12.62
CA PHE A 304 -4.17 2.51 13.75
C PHE A 304 -3.75 3.26 15.05
N ILE A 305 -2.44 3.38 15.31
CA ILE A 305 -1.92 4.18 16.42
C ILE A 305 -2.32 5.67 16.28
N GLN A 306 -2.29 6.21 15.05
CA GLN A 306 -2.78 7.58 14.80
C GLN A 306 -4.26 7.74 15.18
N GLU A 307 -5.09 6.75 14.87
CA GLU A 307 -6.51 6.76 15.25
C GLU A 307 -6.68 6.68 16.77
N VAL A 308 -5.97 5.77 17.44
CA VAL A 308 -6.07 5.56 18.90
C VAL A 308 -5.61 6.78 19.67
N ILE A 309 -4.50 7.39 19.29
CA ILE A 309 -3.96 8.59 19.94
C ILE A 309 -4.83 9.81 19.60
N GLY A 310 -5.28 9.93 18.34
CA GLY A 310 -6.12 11.04 17.90
C GLY A 310 -5.55 12.40 18.29
N ASN A 311 -6.35 13.22 18.99
CA ASN A 311 -5.95 14.55 19.44
C ASN A 311 -5.15 14.56 20.76
N LYS A 312 -4.89 13.40 21.38
CA LYS A 312 -4.15 13.31 22.64
C LYS A 312 -2.64 13.48 22.48
N GLY A 313 -2.11 13.38 21.26
CA GLY A 313 -0.69 13.47 20.95
C GLY A 313 -0.41 13.64 19.47
N LYS A 314 0.86 13.72 19.13
CA LYS A 314 1.34 13.80 17.74
C LYS A 314 1.99 12.49 17.34
N VAL A 315 1.48 11.87 16.30
CA VAL A 315 2.04 10.63 15.71
C VAL A 315 2.63 10.93 14.35
N ARG A 316 3.88 10.53 14.15
CA ARG A 316 4.60 10.66 12.88
C ARG A 316 5.05 9.28 12.42
N ILE A 317 4.59 8.87 11.26
CA ILE A 317 4.99 7.62 10.61
C ILE A 317 6.20 7.91 9.73
N GLN A 318 7.19 7.03 9.73
CA GLN A 318 8.44 7.14 8.97
C GLN A 318 9.19 8.48 9.19
N ALA A 319 9.26 8.90 10.45
CA ALA A 319 9.92 10.15 10.82
C ALA A 319 11.44 10.09 10.58
N SER A 320 11.95 10.94 9.70
CA SER A 320 13.36 10.96 9.25
C SER A 320 14.03 12.30 9.45
N GLU A 321 13.98 12.87 10.67
CA GLU A 321 14.44 14.24 10.93
C GLU A 321 15.82 14.30 11.61
N VAL A 322 16.24 13.23 12.28
CA VAL A 322 17.46 13.24 13.10
C VAL A 322 18.57 12.46 12.42
N PRO A 323 19.74 13.07 12.19
CA PRO A 323 20.90 12.36 11.67
C PRO A 323 21.48 11.42 12.72
N LEU A 324 21.88 10.22 12.30
CA LEU A 324 22.60 9.28 13.16
C LEU A 324 24.03 9.76 13.42
N VAL A 325 24.67 10.30 12.37
CA VAL A 325 26.03 10.85 12.41
C VAL A 325 25.98 12.38 12.32
N ASP A 326 26.50 13.05 13.33
CA ASP A 326 26.49 14.53 13.37
C ASP A 326 27.56 15.15 12.49
N GLN A 327 28.71 14.48 12.35
CA GLN A 327 29.82 14.99 11.53
C GLN A 327 30.53 13.85 10.82
N VAL A 328 30.77 14.02 9.52
CA VAL A 328 31.69 13.22 8.73
C VAL A 328 33.01 14.01 8.64
N ILE A 329 34.09 13.48 9.20
CA ILE A 329 35.38 14.14 9.25
C ILE A 329 36.37 13.40 8.35
N PHE A 330 37.03 14.13 7.43
CA PHE A 330 38.12 13.62 6.61
C PHE A 330 39.26 14.65 6.58
N GLN A 331 40.44 14.20 6.88
CA GLN A 331 41.66 15.04 6.99
C GLN A 331 41.45 16.31 7.85
N GLY A 332 40.75 16.18 8.99
CA GLY A 332 40.47 17.30 9.91
C GLY A 332 39.38 18.28 9.45
N LYS A 333 38.79 18.09 8.27
CA LYS A 333 37.69 18.91 7.75
C LYS A 333 36.35 18.20 7.91
N SER A 334 35.34 18.90 8.45
CA SER A 334 33.99 18.39 8.59
C SER A 334 33.20 18.57 7.29
N TYR A 335 32.50 17.52 6.86
CA TYR A 335 31.66 17.45 5.67
C TYR A 335 30.17 17.38 5.99
N GLY A 336 29.79 17.61 7.25
CA GLY A 336 28.40 17.67 7.67
C GLY A 336 27.86 16.35 8.23
N LYS A 337 26.52 16.25 8.24
CA LYS A 337 25.77 15.13 8.84
C LYS A 337 25.59 13.99 7.84
N ALA A 338 25.45 12.76 8.35
CA ALA A 338 25.20 11.58 7.53
C ALA A 338 24.28 10.59 8.22
N PHE A 339 23.65 9.69 7.43
CA PHE A 339 22.78 8.62 7.89
C PHE A 339 21.63 9.13 8.76
N THR A 340 20.55 9.58 8.10
CA THR A 340 19.33 10.00 8.81
C THR A 340 18.62 8.79 9.41
N MET A 341 18.29 8.86 10.70
CA MET A 341 17.48 7.85 11.36
C MET A 341 16.05 7.91 10.81
N ARG A 342 15.48 6.76 10.51
CA ARG A 342 14.10 6.62 10.08
C ARG A 342 13.36 5.78 11.11
N HIS A 343 12.47 6.41 11.85
CA HIS A 343 11.62 5.72 12.81
C HIS A 343 10.35 5.27 12.11
N ASP A 344 9.92 4.03 12.31
CA ASP A 344 8.65 3.56 11.76
C ASP A 344 7.52 4.41 12.34
N ILE A 345 7.45 4.54 13.67
CA ILE A 345 6.43 5.31 14.34
C ILE A 345 7.08 6.10 15.50
N LEU A 346 6.83 7.40 15.52
CA LEU A 346 7.25 8.30 16.58
C LEU A 346 6.03 8.98 17.17
N CYS A 347 5.78 8.76 18.46
CA CYS A 347 4.67 9.35 19.20
C CYS A 347 5.16 10.36 20.21
N GLU A 348 4.58 11.55 20.21
CA GLU A 348 4.80 12.61 21.22
C GLU A 348 3.48 12.84 21.94
N ILE A 349 3.40 12.42 23.20
CA ILE A 349 2.19 12.54 24.01
C ILE A 349 2.47 13.53 25.12
N PRO A 350 1.69 14.64 25.25
CA PRO A 350 1.84 15.58 26.36
C PRO A 350 1.81 14.84 27.71
N ASP A 351 2.66 15.26 28.64
CA ASP A 351 2.82 14.69 29.99
C ASP A 351 3.35 13.26 30.09
N LYS A 352 3.45 12.52 28.97
CA LYS A 352 3.99 11.15 28.91
C LYS A 352 5.33 11.04 28.19
N GLY A 353 5.64 12.01 27.32
CA GLY A 353 6.93 12.08 26.62
C GLY A 353 6.93 11.53 25.19
N VAL A 354 8.10 11.08 24.75
CA VAL A 354 8.35 10.58 23.40
C VAL A 354 8.48 9.07 23.42
N PHE A 355 7.76 8.42 22.52
CA PHE A 355 7.76 6.97 22.33
C PHE A 355 8.28 6.64 20.94
N ILE A 356 9.29 5.76 20.90
CA ILE A 356 9.84 5.19 19.66
C ILE A 356 9.28 3.78 19.52
N LEU A 357 8.53 3.55 18.43
CA LEU A 357 7.96 2.24 18.12
C LEU A 357 8.46 1.81 16.74
N ASP A 358 8.95 0.61 16.65
CA ASP A 358 9.50 0.00 15.46
C ASP A 358 8.75 -1.31 15.20
N THR A 359 8.23 -1.46 14.00
CA THR A 359 7.39 -2.62 13.63
C THR A 359 8.24 -3.71 12.99
N LYS A 360 8.04 -4.95 13.40
CA LYS A 360 8.75 -6.09 12.85
C LYS A 360 7.78 -7.18 12.42
N TYR A 361 7.60 -7.34 11.12
CA TYR A 361 6.76 -8.40 10.55
C TYR A 361 7.51 -9.74 10.57
N LYS A 362 7.74 -10.26 11.79
CA LYS A 362 8.46 -11.50 12.06
C LYS A 362 7.70 -12.32 13.11
N GLN A 363 7.85 -13.63 13.04
CA GLN A 363 7.35 -14.51 14.08
C GLN A 363 8.29 -14.48 15.27
N ILE A 364 7.77 -14.06 16.43
CA ILE A 364 8.37 -14.38 17.72
C ILE A 364 7.63 -15.61 18.23
N GLN A 365 8.32 -16.70 18.49
CA GLN A 365 7.68 -17.91 19.04
C GLN A 365 7.14 -17.61 20.43
N ARG A 366 5.92 -18.09 20.72
CA ARG A 366 5.36 -18.05 22.05
C ARG A 366 6.17 -18.93 22.95
N PHE A 367 6.32 -18.48 24.15
CA PHE A 367 7.00 -19.20 25.21
C PHE A 367 6.00 -20.21 25.84
N GLU A 368 6.34 -21.48 25.82
CA GLU A 368 5.61 -22.51 26.59
C GLU A 368 6.18 -22.57 28.01
N GLU A 369 5.31 -22.41 29.01
CA GLU A 369 5.68 -22.29 30.43
C GLU A 369 6.39 -23.53 31.03
N ALA A 370 6.60 -24.59 30.28
CA ALA A 370 7.05 -25.89 30.76
C ALA A 370 8.56 -26.12 30.74
N GLN A 371 9.39 -25.08 30.81
CA GLN A 371 10.85 -25.31 30.84
C GLN A 371 11.41 -25.12 32.24
N GLU A 372 11.94 -26.20 32.81
CA GLU A 372 12.58 -26.25 34.14
C GLU A 372 13.93 -25.50 34.20
N ASP A 373 14.53 -25.14 33.04
CA ASP A 373 15.85 -24.50 32.96
C ASP A 373 15.66 -23.00 32.65
N GLU A 374 16.16 -22.17 33.58
CA GLU A 374 16.11 -20.71 33.54
C GLU A 374 16.83 -20.12 32.30
N GLU A 375 17.89 -20.77 31.82
CA GLU A 375 18.62 -20.32 30.62
C GLU A 375 17.83 -20.61 29.35
N GLN A 376 17.20 -21.77 29.25
CA GLN A 376 16.29 -22.10 28.11
C GLN A 376 15.07 -21.22 28.14
N PHE A 377 14.55 -20.89 29.32
CA PHE A 377 13.45 -19.95 29.50
C PHE A 377 13.82 -18.58 28.94
N ARG A 378 14.97 -18.03 29.36
CA ARG A 378 15.47 -16.75 28.88
C ARG A 378 15.66 -16.71 27.35
N LEU A 379 16.27 -17.76 26.78
CA LEU A 379 16.46 -17.88 25.33
C LEU A 379 15.11 -17.99 24.59
N GLY A 380 14.14 -18.65 25.19
CA GLY A 380 12.77 -18.75 24.66
C GLY A 380 12.11 -17.37 24.55
N LEU A 381 12.20 -16.52 25.58
CA LEU A 381 11.62 -15.18 25.60
C LEU A 381 12.08 -14.26 24.48
N ILE A 382 13.30 -14.48 23.96
CA ILE A 382 13.90 -13.66 22.90
C ILE A 382 13.97 -14.38 21.54
N LYS A 383 13.41 -15.59 21.45
CA LYS A 383 13.47 -16.41 20.24
C LYS A 383 12.72 -15.73 19.08
N GLY A 384 13.43 -15.48 17.98
CA GLY A 384 12.93 -14.76 16.82
C GLY A 384 13.24 -13.25 16.81
N VAL A 385 13.75 -12.72 17.93
CA VAL A 385 14.27 -11.35 17.98
C VAL A 385 15.67 -11.29 17.38
N GLU A 386 15.89 -10.45 16.39
CA GLU A 386 17.19 -10.27 15.78
C GLU A 386 17.99 -9.18 16.51
N GLN A 387 19.26 -9.47 16.78
CA GLN A 387 20.16 -8.54 17.47
C GLN A 387 20.28 -7.18 16.77
N LYS A 388 20.19 -7.16 15.42
CA LYS A 388 20.20 -5.92 14.64
C LYS A 388 19.00 -5.01 14.95
N ASP A 389 17.83 -5.59 15.24
CA ASP A 389 16.62 -4.84 15.58
C ASP A 389 16.80 -4.12 16.92
N LEU A 390 17.43 -4.81 17.90
CA LEU A 390 17.79 -4.21 19.18
C LEU A 390 18.81 -3.08 19.02
N TYR A 391 19.86 -3.27 18.22
CA TYR A 391 20.83 -2.21 17.95
C TYR A 391 20.18 -0.97 17.32
N GLN A 392 19.28 -1.17 16.39
CA GLN A 392 18.56 -0.11 15.73
C GLN A 392 17.78 0.74 16.72
N VAL A 393 16.86 0.13 17.49
CA VAL A 393 16.00 0.88 18.41
C VAL A 393 16.76 1.47 19.59
N SER A 394 17.81 0.77 20.09
CA SER A 394 18.66 1.30 21.13
C SER A 394 19.44 2.53 20.67
N SER A 395 19.99 2.50 19.46
CA SER A 395 20.66 3.65 18.86
C SER A 395 19.72 4.85 18.71
N TYR A 396 18.46 4.58 18.32
CA TYR A 396 17.42 5.61 18.20
C TYR A 396 17.08 6.21 19.58
N ALA A 397 16.93 5.37 20.62
CA ALA A 397 16.63 5.80 21.97
C ALA A 397 17.77 6.67 22.53
N VAL A 398 19.03 6.23 22.39
CA VAL A 398 20.21 7.02 22.81
C VAL A 398 20.23 8.38 22.13
N LYS A 399 20.12 8.40 20.80
CA LYS A 399 20.25 9.63 20.01
C LYS A 399 19.13 10.64 20.29
N ARG A 400 17.93 10.15 20.63
CA ARG A 400 16.80 11.01 21.03
C ARG A 400 16.74 11.32 22.52
N GLY A 401 17.59 10.72 23.31
CA GLY A 401 17.61 10.94 24.76
C GLY A 401 16.42 10.31 25.51
N VAL A 402 15.76 9.29 24.91
CA VAL A 402 14.64 8.56 25.53
C VAL A 402 15.13 7.28 26.18
N ASP A 403 14.40 6.81 27.20
CA ASP A 403 14.78 5.63 27.97
C ASP A 403 13.99 4.39 27.60
N LYS A 404 12.94 4.55 26.79
CA LYS A 404 12.03 3.48 26.36
C LYS A 404 11.92 3.42 24.85
N ALA A 405 11.98 2.21 24.29
CA ALA A 405 11.70 1.92 22.90
C ALA A 405 10.87 0.63 22.80
N TYR A 406 10.10 0.49 21.75
CA TYR A 406 9.14 -0.61 21.57
C TYR A 406 9.37 -1.29 20.24
N LEU A 407 9.51 -2.62 20.26
CA LEU A 407 9.47 -3.48 19.08
C LEU A 407 8.11 -4.14 19.02
N LEU A 408 7.37 -3.87 17.96
CA LEU A 408 6.00 -4.33 17.77
C LEU A 408 5.96 -5.51 16.81
N TYR A 409 5.51 -6.65 17.29
CA TYR A 409 5.42 -7.90 16.55
C TYR A 409 3.97 -8.32 16.37
N PRO A 410 3.62 -9.02 15.28
CA PRO A 410 2.30 -9.62 15.11
C PRO A 410 2.14 -10.89 15.98
N LEU A 411 0.97 -11.06 16.59
CA LEU A 411 0.53 -12.35 17.12
C LEU A 411 0.01 -13.25 15.99
N TYR A 412 0.19 -14.56 16.15
CA TYR A 412 -0.41 -15.55 15.26
C TYR A 412 -1.91 -15.68 15.48
N ARG A 413 -2.62 -16.18 14.47
CA ARG A 413 -4.07 -16.31 14.46
C ARG A 413 -4.67 -17.08 15.63
N LYS A 414 -3.99 -18.14 16.12
CA LYS A 414 -4.50 -19.00 17.23
C LYS A 414 -3.88 -18.72 18.59
N GLU A 415 -3.02 -17.71 18.70
CA GLU A 415 -2.50 -17.34 20.01
C GLU A 415 -3.56 -16.61 20.83
N GLU A 416 -3.54 -16.76 22.14
CA GLU A 416 -4.43 -16.03 23.05
C GLU A 416 -4.31 -14.51 22.81
N ASN A 417 -5.44 -13.81 22.89
CA ASN A 417 -5.54 -12.40 22.55
C ASN A 417 -4.88 -11.45 23.57
N GLU A 418 -4.17 -11.97 24.55
CA GLU A 418 -3.48 -11.14 25.53
C GLU A 418 -2.08 -10.73 25.01
N PRO A 419 -1.76 -9.43 25.01
CA PRO A 419 -0.46 -8.96 24.57
C PRO A 419 0.61 -9.37 25.59
N ASP A 420 1.54 -10.23 25.21
CA ASP A 420 2.73 -10.52 25.99
C ASP A 420 3.74 -9.40 25.82
N ILE A 421 4.19 -8.83 26.93
CA ILE A 421 5.23 -7.81 26.92
C ILE A 421 6.48 -8.37 27.62
N VAL A 422 7.58 -8.48 26.87
CA VAL A 422 8.89 -8.83 27.41
C VAL A 422 9.75 -7.58 27.45
N THR A 423 10.35 -7.29 28.59
CA THR A 423 11.23 -6.13 28.76
C THR A 423 12.69 -6.54 28.73
N LEU A 424 13.45 -5.95 27.80
CA LEU A 424 14.90 -6.09 27.70
C LEU A 424 15.56 -4.80 28.18
N GLN A 425 16.45 -4.90 29.18
CA GLN A 425 17.16 -3.75 29.71
C GLN A 425 18.61 -3.72 29.26
N GLN A 426 19.03 -2.60 28.72
CA GLN A 426 20.41 -2.32 28.33
C GLN A 426 20.97 -1.24 29.22
N ILE A 427 22.06 -1.53 29.91
CA ILE A 427 22.76 -0.58 30.77
C ILE A 427 23.93 0.02 29.99
N ILE A 428 23.89 1.33 29.76
CA ILE A 428 24.95 2.08 29.08
C ILE A 428 25.69 2.92 30.12
N LYS A 429 27.00 2.67 30.29
CA LYS A 429 27.86 3.53 31.11
C LYS A 429 28.19 4.78 30.30
N LEU A 430 27.80 5.94 30.82
CA LEU A 430 28.31 7.23 30.39
C LEU A 430 29.52 7.57 31.27
N ASP A 431 30.59 8.16 30.73
CA ASP A 431 31.85 8.41 31.40
C ASP A 431 31.79 8.75 32.89
N GLY A 432 32.34 7.90 33.75
CA GLY A 432 32.47 8.04 35.21
C GLY A 432 32.10 6.79 36.01
N ASP A 433 32.72 6.62 37.16
CA ASP A 433 32.50 5.49 38.08
C ASP A 433 31.28 5.67 39.00
N SER A 434 30.50 6.76 38.86
CA SER A 434 29.31 7.03 39.68
C SER A 434 28.06 6.35 39.13
N LEU A 435 27.17 5.90 40.00
CA LEU A 435 25.85 5.36 39.64
C LEU A 435 25.02 6.34 38.82
N GLU A 436 25.27 7.66 38.96
CA GLU A 436 24.62 8.74 38.19
C GLU A 436 25.03 8.78 36.71
N SER A 437 26.12 8.09 36.34
CA SER A 437 26.59 7.98 34.95
C SER A 437 26.01 6.80 34.18
N LEU A 438 25.09 6.04 34.77
CA LEU A 438 24.43 4.90 34.13
C LEU A 438 23.15 5.37 33.45
N LYS A 439 23.01 5.12 32.14
CA LYS A 439 21.78 5.24 31.39
C LYS A 439 21.20 3.86 31.15
N ILE A 440 19.98 3.65 31.58
CA ILE A 440 19.22 2.41 31.31
C ILE A 440 18.27 2.67 30.15
N ILE A 441 18.35 1.84 29.12
CA ILE A 441 17.38 1.82 28.02
C ILE A 441 16.59 0.53 28.13
N SER A 442 15.26 0.66 28.23
CA SER A 442 14.34 -0.46 28.23
C SER A 442 13.73 -0.63 26.85
N VAL A 443 13.93 -1.80 26.24
CA VAL A 443 13.30 -2.19 24.99
C VAL A 443 12.19 -3.16 25.31
N TYR A 444 10.95 -2.80 24.95
CA TYR A 444 9.76 -3.59 25.16
C TYR A 444 9.44 -4.36 23.88
N LEU A 445 9.39 -5.69 23.97
CA LEU A 445 8.90 -6.56 22.92
C LEU A 445 7.40 -6.71 23.12
N VAL A 446 6.59 -6.22 22.19
CA VAL A 446 5.13 -6.22 22.31
C VAL A 446 4.54 -7.02 21.17
N ARG A 447 3.72 -8.03 21.49
CA ARG A 447 2.93 -8.78 20.53
C ARG A 447 1.56 -8.13 20.41
N LEU A 448 1.16 -7.80 19.21
CA LEU A 448 -0.10 -7.11 18.95
C LEU A 448 -1.14 -8.08 18.36
N PRO A 449 -2.33 -8.21 18.99
CA PRO A 449 -3.44 -8.98 18.43
C PRO A 449 -4.07 -8.20 17.28
N PHE A 450 -4.08 -8.74 16.07
CA PHE A 450 -4.61 -8.04 14.90
C PHE A 450 -5.31 -8.97 13.90
N VAL A 451 -5.35 -10.26 14.16
CA VAL A 451 -6.09 -11.24 13.36
C VAL A 451 -7.47 -11.48 13.96
N PHE A 452 -8.51 -11.47 13.14
CA PHE A 452 -9.86 -11.74 13.55
C PHE A 452 -10.45 -12.91 12.77
N GLU A 453 -11.26 -13.69 13.46
CA GLU A 453 -12.00 -14.80 12.85
C GLU A 453 -13.43 -14.38 12.49
N ASP A 454 -14.19 -13.83 13.45
CA ASP A 454 -15.61 -13.53 13.28
C ASP A 454 -15.99 -12.06 13.47
N ASP A 455 -15.30 -11.32 14.33
CA ASP A 455 -15.68 -9.97 14.74
C ASP A 455 -14.50 -8.98 14.66
N ILE A 456 -14.50 -8.19 13.58
CA ILE A 456 -13.53 -7.12 13.35
C ILE A 456 -13.49 -6.12 14.51
N ASP A 457 -14.64 -5.78 15.08
CA ASP A 457 -14.73 -4.73 16.10
C ASP A 457 -14.15 -5.24 17.43
N LYS A 458 -14.27 -6.55 17.73
CA LYS A 458 -13.61 -7.16 18.89
C LYS A 458 -12.09 -7.07 18.78
N VAL A 459 -11.52 -7.40 17.62
CA VAL A 459 -10.06 -7.34 17.42
C VAL A 459 -9.57 -5.91 17.44
N LYS A 460 -10.30 -4.96 16.83
CA LYS A 460 -9.97 -3.54 16.94
C LYS A 460 -9.93 -3.08 18.40
N ASN A 461 -10.86 -3.53 19.23
CA ASN A 461 -10.89 -3.21 20.65
C ASN A 461 -9.70 -3.83 21.40
N ASN A 462 -9.37 -5.09 21.14
CA ASN A 462 -8.21 -5.75 21.75
C ASN A 462 -6.89 -5.07 21.32
N LEU A 463 -6.73 -4.78 20.04
CA LEU A 463 -5.57 -4.04 19.55
C LEU A 463 -5.48 -2.64 20.15
N LYS A 464 -6.62 -1.94 20.28
CA LYS A 464 -6.68 -0.65 20.93
C LYS A 464 -6.23 -0.71 22.40
N GLN A 465 -6.71 -1.70 23.16
CA GLN A 465 -6.30 -1.91 24.55
C GLN A 465 -4.81 -2.19 24.67
N ALA A 466 -4.25 -3.06 23.79
CA ALA A 466 -2.82 -3.34 23.75
C ALA A 466 -2.00 -2.09 23.48
N ILE A 467 -2.41 -1.26 22.54
CA ILE A 467 -1.74 -0.01 22.19
C ILE A 467 -1.87 1.04 23.33
N GLU A 468 -3.06 1.18 23.93
CA GLU A 468 -3.25 2.08 25.07
C GLU A 468 -2.38 1.65 26.27
N GLY A 469 -2.16 0.35 26.47
CA GLY A 469 -1.22 -0.21 27.46
C GLY A 469 0.24 0.20 27.24
N ILE A 470 0.68 0.38 25.98
CA ILE A 470 2.04 0.89 25.67
C ILE A 470 2.21 2.33 26.20
N PHE A 471 1.15 3.11 26.15
CA PHE A 471 1.17 4.53 26.51
C PHE A 471 0.69 4.80 27.96
N ALA A 472 0.35 3.76 28.72
CA ALA A 472 -0.02 3.91 30.12
C ALA A 472 1.22 4.18 30.98
#